data_15a3dc50c1f6f2e14bbce86bc4d3e8b5
#
_entry.id   15a3dc50c1f6f2e14bbce86bc4d3e8b5
#
_cell.length_a   1.000
_cell.length_b   1.000
_cell.length_c   1.000
_cell.angle_alpha   90.00
_cell.angle_beta   90.00
_cell.angle_gamma   90.00
#
_symmetry.space_group_name_H-M   'P 1'
#
loop_
_entity.id
_entity.type
_entity.pdbx_description
1 polymer ?
#
loop_
_entity_poly.entity_id
_entity_poly.type
_entity_poly.pdbx_seq_one_letter_code
_entity_poly.pdbx_strand_id
1 'polypeptide(L)' 'EHARQNHKERVAKNPDRIEYAIRQLEAHNIEYVLKNDATGHFHCRRKSDDALVQFWAGTGKILGYTQRGIHNLIRICEEE' A
#
# COMPACT_ATOMS: atom_id res chain seq x y z
N GLU A 1 -10.81 15.57 8.74
CA GLU A 1 -11.35 14.32 9.27
C GLU A 1 -12.58 13.87 8.50
N HIS A 2 -13.45 14.81 8.23
CA HIS A 2 -14.64 14.49 7.44
C HIS A 2 -14.27 14.00 6.05
N ALA A 3 -13.26 14.61 5.46
CA ALA A 3 -12.82 14.21 4.14
C ALA A 3 -12.33 12.77 4.16
N ARG A 4 -11.66 12.37 5.22
CA ARG A 4 -11.17 11.00 5.35
C ARG A 4 -12.32 10.03 5.44
N GLN A 5 -13.36 10.35 6.20
CA GLN A 5 -14.51 9.46 6.31
C GLN A 5 -15.24 9.35 4.99
N ASN A 6 -15.42 10.45 4.29
CA ASN A 6 -16.07 10.42 2.99
C ASN A 6 -15.26 9.57 2.01
N HIS A 7 -13.96 9.70 2.10
CA HIS A 7 -13.07 8.92 1.25
C HIS A 7 -13.27 7.42 1.49
N LYS A 8 -13.37 7.03 2.76
CA LYS A 8 -13.59 5.63 3.09
C LYS A 8 -14.90 5.12 2.51
N GLU A 9 -15.94 5.93 2.59
CA GLU A 9 -17.24 5.51 2.09
C GLU A 9 -17.21 5.29 0.59
N ARG A 10 -16.44 6.10 -0.13
CA ARG A 10 -16.37 5.96 -1.57
C ARG A 10 -15.54 4.76 -2.01
N VAL A 11 -14.63 4.30 -1.16
CA VAL A 11 -13.78 3.16 -1.47
C VAL A 11 -14.48 1.91 -0.95
N ALA A 12 -15.57 1.55 -1.60
CA ALA A 12 -16.43 0.49 -1.11
C ALA A 12 -15.88 -0.91 -1.39
N LYS A 13 -15.09 -1.05 -2.44
CA LYS A 13 -14.72 -2.40 -2.88
C LYS A 13 -13.66 -3.05 -2.00
N ASN A 14 -12.66 -2.27 -1.57
CA ASN A 14 -11.54 -2.83 -0.82
C ASN A 14 -11.15 -1.99 0.38
N PRO A 15 -12.12 -1.48 1.16
CA PRO A 15 -11.75 -0.58 2.25
C PRO A 15 -10.89 -1.25 3.31
N ASP A 16 -11.18 -2.52 3.62
CA ASP A 16 -10.44 -3.21 4.66
C ASP A 16 -9.02 -3.51 4.23
N ARG A 17 -8.84 -3.89 2.98
CA ARG A 17 -7.50 -4.19 2.47
C ARG A 17 -6.63 -2.96 2.39
N ILE A 18 -7.23 -1.85 1.95
CA ILE A 18 -6.49 -0.60 1.86
C ILE A 18 -6.11 -0.11 3.26
N GLU A 19 -7.04 -0.17 4.18
CA GLU A 19 -6.78 0.26 5.55
C GLU A 19 -5.71 -0.60 6.21
N TYR A 20 -5.79 -1.90 6.02
CA TYR A 20 -4.80 -2.81 6.56
C TYR A 20 -3.42 -2.53 5.99
N ALA A 21 -3.35 -2.29 4.69
CA ALA A 21 -2.08 -1.98 4.04
C ALA A 21 -1.48 -0.70 4.62
N ILE A 22 -2.30 0.33 4.82
CA ILE A 22 -1.83 1.58 5.38
C ILE A 22 -1.27 1.35 6.78
N ARG A 23 -1.97 0.57 7.60
CA ARG A 23 -1.51 0.28 8.96
C ARG A 23 -0.16 -0.42 8.95
N GLN A 24 0.01 -1.38 8.05
CA GLN A 24 1.26 -2.12 7.98
C GLN A 24 2.40 -1.23 7.52
N LEU A 25 2.14 -0.41 6.51
CA LEU A 25 3.17 0.50 6.01
C LEU A 25 3.58 1.50 7.07
N GLU A 26 2.63 2.03 7.82
CA GLU A 26 2.94 2.99 8.87
C GLU A 26 3.63 2.34 10.04
N ALA A 27 3.23 1.12 10.39
CA ALA A 27 3.85 0.39 11.49
C ALA A 27 5.32 0.10 11.22
N HIS A 28 5.68 -0.06 9.96
CA HIS A 28 7.05 -0.36 9.57
C HIS A 28 7.80 0.88 9.06
N ASN A 29 7.18 2.05 9.20
CA ASN A 29 7.78 3.32 8.79
C ASN A 29 8.17 3.35 7.31
N ILE A 30 7.34 2.75 6.48
CA ILE A 30 7.56 2.75 5.05
C ILE A 30 6.84 3.95 4.44
N GLU A 31 7.57 4.73 3.67
CA GLU A 31 6.99 5.89 2.99
C GLU A 31 6.08 5.42 1.86
N TYR A 32 4.88 5.99 1.79
CA TYR A 32 3.92 5.56 0.79
C TYR A 32 3.01 6.70 0.38
N VAL A 33 2.40 6.56 -0.80
CA VAL A 33 1.35 7.44 -1.28
C VAL A 33 0.25 6.58 -1.88
N LEU A 34 -0.99 6.83 -1.48
CA LEU A 34 -2.14 6.13 -2.08
C LEU A 34 -2.53 6.89 -3.34
N LYS A 35 -2.25 6.31 -4.49
CA LYS A 35 -2.47 6.97 -5.78
C LYS A 35 -3.90 6.79 -6.28
N ASN A 36 -4.50 5.63 -6.00
CA ASN A 36 -5.85 5.35 -6.47
C ASN A 36 -6.56 4.53 -5.42
N ASP A 37 -7.55 5.12 -4.77
CA ASP A 37 -8.24 4.44 -3.69
C ASP A 37 -9.25 3.42 -4.17
N ALA A 38 -9.68 3.51 -5.42
CA ALA A 38 -10.63 2.53 -5.96
C ALA A 38 -9.97 1.17 -6.16
N THR A 39 -8.71 1.16 -6.55
CA THR A 39 -7.97 -0.06 -6.79
C THR A 39 -6.97 -0.37 -5.68
N GLY A 40 -6.76 0.57 -4.76
CA GLY A 40 -5.77 0.40 -3.72
C GLY A 40 -4.36 0.51 -4.23
N HIS A 41 -4.14 1.36 -5.22
CA HIS A 41 -2.82 1.52 -5.84
C HIS A 41 -1.93 2.41 -4.98
N PHE A 42 -0.85 1.83 -4.47
CA PHE A 42 0.10 2.52 -3.61
C PHE A 42 1.44 2.67 -4.30
N HIS A 43 2.10 3.80 -4.06
CA HIS A 43 3.50 4.00 -4.40
C HIS A 43 4.28 4.00 -3.09
N CYS A 44 5.13 3.00 -2.92
CA CYS A 44 5.91 2.83 -1.70
C CYS A 44 7.39 3.01 -2.00
N ARG A 45 8.17 3.37 -0.98
CA ARG A 45 9.61 3.55 -1.13
C ARG A 45 10.37 2.47 -0.39
N ARG A 46 11.34 1.87 -1.06
CA ARG A 46 12.24 0.90 -0.42
C ARG A 46 13.23 1.64 0.45
N LYS A 47 13.45 1.10 1.64
CA LYS A 47 14.35 1.77 2.58
C LYS A 47 15.80 1.69 2.15
N SER A 48 16.18 0.65 1.43
CA SER A 48 17.57 0.45 1.06
C SER A 48 18.06 1.48 0.05
N ASP A 49 17.26 1.80 -0.94
CA ASP A 49 17.69 2.69 -2.01
C ASP A 49 16.64 3.70 -2.42
N ASP A 50 15.55 3.79 -1.65
CA ASP A 50 14.46 4.74 -1.91
C ASP A 50 13.82 4.52 -3.28
N ALA A 51 13.91 3.32 -3.80
CA ALA A 51 13.31 2.99 -5.09
C ALA A 51 11.81 2.89 -4.97
N LEU A 52 11.12 3.26 -6.05
CA LEU A 52 9.66 3.21 -6.08
C LEU A 52 9.19 1.77 -6.27
N VAL A 53 8.29 1.34 -5.41
CA VAL A 53 7.64 0.04 -5.51
C VAL A 53 6.14 0.27 -5.60
N GLN A 54 5.52 -0.24 -6.64
CA GLN A 54 4.09 -0.07 -6.84
C GLN A 54 3.34 -1.31 -6.36
N PHE A 55 2.28 -1.08 -5.61
CA PHE A 55 1.51 -2.14 -4.98
C PHE A 55 0.02 -1.87 -5.15
N TRP A 56 -0.74 -2.93 -5.39
CA TRP A 56 -2.19 -2.86 -5.53
C TRP A 56 -2.82 -3.70 -4.42
N ALA A 57 -3.41 -3.02 -3.42
CA ALA A 57 -3.98 -3.71 -2.27
C ALA A 57 -5.17 -4.58 -2.65
N GLY A 58 -5.90 -4.19 -3.70
CA GLY A 58 -7.06 -4.95 -4.12
C GLY A 58 -6.74 -6.36 -4.59
N THR A 59 -5.62 -6.52 -5.30
CA THR A 59 -5.20 -7.82 -5.82
C THR A 59 -3.96 -8.35 -5.12
N GLY A 60 -3.27 -7.50 -4.37
CA GLY A 60 -2.02 -7.87 -3.73
C GLY A 60 -0.83 -7.85 -4.66
N LYS A 61 -1.00 -7.35 -5.88
CA LYS A 61 0.08 -7.36 -6.85
C LYS A 61 1.16 -6.36 -6.51
N ILE A 62 2.42 -6.77 -6.71
CA ILE A 62 3.59 -5.89 -6.55
C ILE A 62 4.28 -5.85 -7.91
N LEU A 63 4.33 -4.67 -8.52
CA LEU A 63 4.89 -4.52 -9.86
C LEU A 63 6.37 -4.88 -9.88
N GLY A 64 6.74 -5.74 -10.81
CA GLY A 64 8.12 -6.16 -10.95
C GLY A 64 8.55 -7.29 -10.04
N TYR A 65 7.63 -7.82 -9.24
CA TYR A 65 7.91 -8.91 -8.32
C TYR A 65 6.91 -10.03 -8.52
N THR A 66 7.33 -11.25 -8.21
CA THR A 66 6.44 -12.40 -8.29
C THR A 66 5.65 -12.59 -6.99
N GLN A 67 6.16 -12.07 -5.89
CA GLN A 67 5.47 -12.14 -4.61
C GLN A 67 4.23 -11.25 -4.62
N ARG A 68 3.29 -11.57 -3.76
CA ARG A 68 2.06 -10.81 -3.63
C ARG A 68 1.72 -10.59 -2.16
N GLY A 69 0.93 -9.56 -1.90
CA GLY A 69 0.42 -9.29 -0.56
C GLY A 69 1.23 -8.27 0.20
N ILE A 70 0.58 -7.66 1.19
CA ILE A 70 1.18 -6.57 1.95
C ILE A 70 2.41 -7.04 2.74
N HIS A 71 2.38 -8.27 3.24
CA HIS A 71 3.50 -8.77 4.02
C HIS A 71 4.76 -8.90 3.17
N ASN A 72 4.61 -9.35 1.93
CA ASN A 72 5.75 -9.42 1.03
C ASN A 72 6.21 -8.04 0.61
N LEU A 73 5.27 -7.12 0.44
CA LEU A 73 5.62 -5.73 0.14
C LEU A 73 6.47 -5.14 1.26
N ILE A 74 6.08 -5.39 2.51
CA ILE A 74 6.83 -4.91 3.67
C ILE A 74 8.25 -5.46 3.64
N ARG A 75 8.38 -6.76 3.37
CA ARG A 75 9.70 -7.38 3.31
C ARG A 75 10.57 -6.75 2.24
N ILE A 76 10.00 -6.53 1.06
CA ILE A 76 10.73 -5.92 -0.05
C ILE A 76 11.19 -4.52 0.33
N CYS A 77 10.32 -3.74 0.95
CA CYS A 77 10.64 -2.37 1.30
C CYS A 77 11.63 -2.27 2.44
N GLU A 78 11.64 -3.24 3.36
CA GLU A 78 12.54 -3.24 4.51
C GLU A 78 13.87 -3.92 4.23
N GLU A 79 13.95 -4.67 3.19
CA GLU A 79 15.16 -5.41 2.83
C GLU A 79 16.28 -4.44 2.46
N GLU A 80 17.47 -4.73 2.96
CA GLU A 80 18.62 -3.86 2.69
C GLU A 80 19.66 -4.50 1.80
#